data_aaa022212051a84a8314891423c9ddad
#
_entry.id   aaa022212051a84a8314891423c9ddad
#
_cell.length_a   1.000
_cell.length_b   1.000
_cell.length_c   1.000
_cell.angle_alpha   90.00
_cell.angle_beta   90.00
_cell.angle_gamma   90.00
#
_symmetry.space_group_name_H-M   'P 1'
#
loop_
_entity.id
_entity.type
_entity.pdbx_description
1 polymer ?
#
loop_
_entity_poly.entity_id
_entity_poly.type
_entity_poly.pdbx_seq_one_letter_code
_entity_poly.pdbx_strand_id
1 'polypeptide(L)'
;MILRKKCISILLLTVLTASLCACGNTSKSISDSKDNKSSYSSTYNQNNEALKFDTAKWNYDETNNVYWTIGVQYCSDPESTDYETMAIYVPGEYMTGTKNSDGTYTCEINKSGEVNGYTSETAPIILPIDTPGYSAQAAPTSYNYDSAASYLKAGYVYVVAGMRGRSSLQGTSEDQGFSGGAPWGVTDLKAAVRYYRLNESLLPGDTDRFFSYGMSGGGAQSALMGATGDSELYYPYLESIGSAMTDADGNVISDAIAGSMDWCPVTSLDYANEAYEWNMGQYFTTDTRDSSSFKSALSKDMAASFAEYVNKLGLKSEDGTELTLSESEAGVYNNGTYYDYILNEIQTSLNNFLSDTTFPYTYTQGKIQIGNTASSGGGEGIDLSRNPGQGGNKDGQMPPQGQSGGRGQGAGMMQGGAQSSESKTYETAQDYIDSLNSDGTWIAYDSQTNTAKITSIEDFVKHCKEATKPVGAFDSVDLSRGENNLFGNGQSTALHFDSVESSLLSKNESNYSKYSDWDSSYITSFEDDLKSEDSVGTDMQTRVNMYNPMYYLSSYYSGYNTSKVAKYWRIRTGINQTDTALTVETNLKLALKNYDGVESVDFATVWGKPHTTAERTGNSTDNFISWVDECLK
;
A
#
# COMPACT_ATOMS: atom_id res chain seq x y z
N MET A 1 -58.69 7.71 59.38
CA MET A 1 -59.54 8.89 59.38
C MET A 1 -58.98 9.76 58.27
N ILE A 2 -59.54 9.63 57.04
CA ILE A 2 -60.32 10.64 56.35
C ILE A 2 -59.55 11.95 56.18
N LEU A 3 -59.20 12.45 55.05
CA LEU A 3 -59.96 12.81 53.85
C LEU A 3 -59.09 13.13 52.65
N ARG A 4 -59.60 12.79 51.50
CA ARG A 4 -59.24 13.25 50.16
C ARG A 4 -59.28 14.79 50.04
N LYS A 5 -58.44 15.40 49.16
CA LYS A 5 -58.94 16.30 48.14
C LYS A 5 -57.96 16.46 46.98
N LYS A 6 -58.55 16.30 45.81
CA LYS A 6 -58.04 16.63 44.48
C LYS A 6 -57.93 18.16 44.31
N CYS A 7 -57.06 18.59 43.42
CA CYS A 7 -57.32 19.54 42.30
C CYS A 7 -55.99 19.97 41.69
N ILE A 8 -55.79 19.67 40.47
CA ILE A 8 -55.93 20.43 39.23
C ILE A 8 -54.65 21.16 38.81
N SER A 9 -54.17 20.62 37.72
CA SER A 9 -53.34 21.12 36.64
C SER A 9 -53.16 22.61 36.48
N ILE A 10 -51.92 23.07 36.23
CA ILE A 10 -51.63 24.05 35.19
C ILE A 10 -50.32 23.65 34.51
N LEU A 11 -50.45 23.36 33.23
CA LEU A 11 -49.44 23.08 32.26
C LEU A 11 -48.76 24.39 31.89
N LEU A 12 -47.45 24.56 32.19
CA LEU A 12 -46.64 25.61 31.57
C LEU A 12 -45.64 24.91 30.66
N LEU A 13 -45.97 24.96 29.38
CA LEU A 13 -45.14 24.51 28.26
C LEU A 13 -44.09 25.59 28.00
N THR A 14 -42.86 25.38 28.45
CA THR A 14 -41.70 26.14 27.97
C THR A 14 -41.10 25.38 26.80
N VAL A 15 -41.32 25.92 25.60
CA VAL A 15 -40.69 25.47 24.38
C VAL A 15 -39.21 25.87 24.42
N LEU A 16 -38.33 24.92 24.64
CA LEU A 16 -36.89 25.07 24.36
C LEU A 16 -36.70 24.70 22.90
N THR A 17 -36.52 25.67 22.03
CA THR A 17 -36.09 25.48 20.66
C THR A 17 -34.61 25.12 20.66
N ALA A 18 -34.32 23.81 20.57
CA ALA A 18 -33.02 23.34 20.18
C ALA A 18 -32.90 23.48 18.66
N SER A 19 -32.05 24.38 18.21
CA SER A 19 -31.64 24.47 16.82
C SER A 19 -30.78 23.26 16.49
N LEU A 20 -31.42 22.23 15.94
CA LEU A 20 -30.71 21.16 15.20
C LEU A 20 -30.33 21.78 13.84
N CYS A 21 -29.05 22.05 13.64
CA CYS A 21 -28.49 22.18 12.30
C CYS A 21 -28.57 20.78 11.66
N ALA A 22 -29.63 20.54 10.92
CA ALA A 22 -29.68 19.43 9.97
C ALA A 22 -28.85 19.84 8.76
N CYS A 23 -27.65 19.28 8.62
CA CYS A 23 -27.02 19.15 7.32
C CYS A 23 -27.91 18.24 6.48
N GLY A 24 -28.69 18.83 5.61
CA GLY A 24 -29.49 18.10 4.64
C GLY A 24 -28.59 17.51 3.58
N ASN A 25 -28.29 16.25 3.70
CA ASN A 25 -27.88 15.44 2.56
C ASN A 25 -29.07 15.36 1.61
N THR A 26 -29.06 16.18 0.58
CA THR A 26 -29.88 15.94 -0.60
C THR A 26 -29.24 14.79 -1.37
N SER A 27 -29.54 13.57 -0.95
CA SER A 27 -29.47 12.42 -1.83
C SER A 27 -30.42 12.71 -2.99
N LYS A 28 -29.89 13.14 -4.13
CA LYS A 28 -30.60 13.05 -5.40
C LYS A 28 -30.86 11.57 -5.63
N SER A 29 -32.08 11.14 -5.38
CA SER A 29 -32.57 9.89 -5.91
C SER A 29 -32.42 9.96 -7.43
N ILE A 30 -31.54 9.14 -7.99
CA ILE A 30 -31.47 8.91 -9.43
C ILE A 30 -32.77 8.19 -9.76
N SER A 31 -33.72 8.93 -10.29
CA SER A 31 -34.89 8.35 -10.94
C SER A 31 -34.40 7.68 -12.23
N ASP A 32 -34.71 6.40 -12.36
CA ASP A 32 -34.56 5.65 -13.60
C ASP A 32 -35.15 6.41 -14.79
N SER A 33 -34.32 7.16 -15.50
CA SER A 33 -34.68 7.71 -16.80
C SER A 33 -34.09 6.82 -17.88
N LYS A 34 -34.97 6.11 -18.53
CA LYS A 34 -34.67 5.24 -19.70
C LYS A 34 -34.03 6.00 -20.89
N ASP A 35 -33.91 7.32 -20.81
CA ASP A 35 -33.41 8.17 -21.89
C ASP A 35 -31.89 8.43 -21.84
N ASN A 36 -31.20 8.08 -20.74
CA ASN A 36 -29.74 8.21 -20.66
C ASN A 36 -28.95 7.05 -21.32
N LYS A 37 -29.59 5.90 -21.58
CA LYS A 37 -28.90 4.76 -22.21
C LYS A 37 -28.38 5.04 -23.62
N SER A 38 -28.98 5.95 -24.38
CA SER A 38 -28.57 6.16 -25.77
C SER A 38 -27.38 7.11 -25.96
N SER A 39 -27.15 8.06 -25.05
CA SER A 39 -25.98 8.96 -25.11
C SER A 39 -24.73 8.30 -24.53
N TYR A 40 -24.87 7.54 -23.46
CA TYR A 40 -23.78 6.71 -22.92
C TYR A 40 -23.28 5.68 -23.94
N SER A 41 -24.18 4.98 -24.62
CA SER A 41 -23.85 3.93 -25.61
C SER A 41 -22.99 4.41 -26.77
N SER A 42 -23.12 5.65 -27.26
CA SER A 42 -22.36 6.12 -28.41
C SER A 42 -20.92 6.54 -28.06
N THR A 43 -20.69 7.12 -26.91
CA THR A 43 -19.35 7.52 -26.45
C THR A 43 -18.53 6.30 -26.03
N TYR A 44 -19.14 5.37 -25.31
CA TYR A 44 -18.49 4.12 -24.88
C TYR A 44 -18.09 3.23 -26.05
N ASN A 45 -18.92 3.10 -27.10
CA ASN A 45 -18.57 2.32 -28.28
C ASN A 45 -17.38 2.91 -29.05
N GLN A 46 -17.18 4.24 -29.06
CA GLN A 46 -16.01 4.85 -29.69
C GLN A 46 -14.73 4.61 -28.92
N ASN A 47 -14.77 4.66 -27.58
CA ASN A 47 -13.62 4.36 -26.72
C ASN A 47 -13.20 2.89 -26.86
N ASN A 48 -14.13 1.95 -26.87
CA ASN A 48 -13.82 0.52 -26.99
C ASN A 48 -13.17 0.16 -28.33
N GLU A 49 -13.57 0.78 -29.42
CA GLU A 49 -12.91 0.60 -30.75
C GLU A 49 -11.46 1.13 -30.71
N ALA A 50 -11.21 2.26 -30.03
CA ALA A 50 -9.86 2.81 -29.88
C ALA A 50 -8.98 1.94 -28.97
N LEU A 51 -9.58 1.18 -28.04
CA LEU A 51 -8.91 0.28 -27.10
C LEU A 51 -8.82 -1.17 -27.58
N LYS A 52 -9.19 -1.46 -28.81
CA LYS A 52 -9.06 -2.81 -29.36
C LYS A 52 -7.61 -3.18 -29.57
N PHE A 53 -7.20 -4.32 -29.05
CA PHE A 53 -5.84 -4.82 -29.19
C PHE A 53 -5.49 -5.16 -30.64
N ASP A 54 -4.35 -4.69 -31.13
CA ASP A 54 -3.83 -5.01 -32.47
C ASP A 54 -2.99 -6.28 -32.43
N THR A 55 -3.54 -7.39 -32.83
CA THR A 55 -2.89 -8.71 -32.85
C THR A 55 -1.65 -8.80 -33.76
N ALA A 56 -1.40 -7.79 -34.63
CA ALA A 56 -0.23 -7.73 -35.51
C ALA A 56 1.00 -7.06 -34.86
N LYS A 57 0.91 -6.65 -33.60
CA LYS A 57 1.96 -5.90 -32.87
C LYS A 57 2.81 -6.74 -31.91
N TRP A 58 2.76 -8.04 -32.04
CA TRP A 58 3.59 -8.91 -31.22
C TRP A 58 5.04 -8.96 -31.72
N ASN A 59 5.97 -9.12 -30.82
CA ASN A 59 7.35 -9.50 -31.07
C ASN A 59 7.56 -10.92 -30.53
N TYR A 60 8.61 -11.60 -30.98
CA TYR A 60 8.92 -12.96 -30.55
C TYR A 60 10.40 -13.12 -30.21
N ASP A 61 10.66 -13.62 -28.99
CA ASP A 61 11.97 -14.05 -28.54
C ASP A 61 12.09 -15.56 -28.79
N GLU A 62 12.79 -15.92 -29.87
CA GLU A 62 13.02 -17.33 -30.25
C GLU A 62 13.86 -18.11 -29.22
N THR A 63 14.70 -17.40 -28.47
CA THR A 63 15.61 -18.04 -27.48
C THR A 63 14.84 -18.51 -26.26
N ASN A 64 13.94 -17.69 -25.77
CA ASN A 64 13.18 -17.94 -24.56
C ASN A 64 11.74 -18.40 -24.84
N ASN A 65 11.35 -18.47 -26.10
CA ASN A 65 10.00 -18.83 -26.56
C ASN A 65 8.93 -17.95 -25.89
N VAL A 66 9.00 -16.63 -26.11
CA VAL A 66 8.11 -15.64 -25.50
C VAL A 66 7.60 -14.67 -26.55
N TYR A 67 6.29 -14.51 -26.65
CA TYR A 67 5.68 -13.37 -27.32
C TYR A 67 5.57 -12.20 -26.39
N TRP A 68 5.88 -11.00 -26.89
CA TRP A 68 5.82 -9.79 -26.09
C TRP A 68 5.39 -8.58 -26.92
N THR A 69 4.76 -7.62 -26.25
CA THR A 69 4.41 -6.31 -26.82
C THR A 69 4.61 -5.22 -25.76
N ILE A 70 4.94 -4.01 -26.21
CA ILE A 70 5.23 -2.85 -25.34
C ILE A 70 4.51 -1.63 -25.92
N GLY A 71 4.14 -0.69 -25.04
CA GLY A 71 3.46 0.54 -25.43
C GLY A 71 1.97 0.33 -25.75
N VAL A 72 1.37 -0.70 -25.17
CA VAL A 72 -0.08 -0.95 -25.28
C VAL A 72 -0.81 0.07 -24.42
N GLN A 73 -1.48 1.03 -25.05
CA GLN A 73 -2.25 2.06 -24.38
C GLN A 73 -3.56 1.48 -23.85
N TYR A 74 -3.77 1.55 -22.54
CA TYR A 74 -4.92 0.91 -21.87
C TYR A 74 -6.09 1.86 -21.57
N CYS A 75 -5.98 3.13 -21.92
CA CYS A 75 -7.04 4.14 -21.86
C CYS A 75 -7.01 5.00 -23.12
N SER A 76 -8.15 5.53 -23.54
CA SER A 76 -8.24 6.27 -24.83
C SER A 76 -7.80 7.73 -24.73
N ASP A 77 -7.77 8.29 -23.53
CA ASP A 77 -7.37 9.67 -23.26
C ASP A 77 -6.31 9.75 -22.13
N PRO A 78 -5.12 9.17 -22.38
CA PRO A 78 -4.05 9.16 -21.36
C PRO A 78 -3.54 10.56 -21.13
N GLU A 79 -3.28 10.89 -19.85
CA GLU A 79 -2.62 12.12 -19.50
C GLU A 79 -1.13 12.08 -19.85
N SER A 80 -0.50 10.90 -19.71
CA SER A 80 0.89 10.67 -20.09
C SER A 80 1.13 9.24 -20.54
N THR A 81 1.55 9.05 -21.78
CA THR A 81 1.94 7.72 -22.30
C THR A 81 3.21 7.17 -21.67
N ASP A 82 3.97 7.97 -20.92
CA ASP A 82 5.11 7.49 -20.13
C ASP A 82 4.66 6.59 -18.96
N TYR A 83 3.41 6.74 -18.53
CA TYR A 83 2.82 5.99 -17.43
C TYR A 83 1.62 5.15 -17.87
N GLU A 84 0.76 5.65 -18.77
CA GLU A 84 -0.52 5.04 -19.06
C GLU A 84 -0.46 4.10 -20.27
N THR A 85 0.63 3.33 -20.35
CA THR A 85 0.80 2.21 -21.28
C THR A 85 1.30 0.98 -20.51
N MET A 86 1.24 -0.19 -21.16
CA MET A 86 1.72 -1.43 -20.55
C MET A 86 2.51 -2.30 -21.52
N ALA A 87 3.28 -3.24 -20.95
CA ALA A 87 3.90 -4.35 -21.65
C ALA A 87 3.21 -5.66 -21.26
N ILE A 88 3.08 -6.57 -22.22
CA ILE A 88 2.49 -7.90 -22.03
C ILE A 88 3.50 -8.94 -22.50
N TYR A 89 3.79 -9.93 -21.67
CA TYR A 89 4.68 -11.04 -21.92
C TYR A 89 3.92 -12.36 -21.79
N VAL A 90 4.03 -13.23 -22.78
CA VAL A 90 3.22 -14.44 -22.90
C VAL A 90 4.11 -15.63 -23.24
N PRO A 91 3.98 -16.77 -22.54
CA PRO A 91 4.63 -18.02 -22.95
C PRO A 91 4.30 -18.38 -24.40
N GLY A 92 5.32 -18.75 -25.19
CA GLY A 92 5.17 -18.97 -26.62
C GLY A 92 4.16 -20.06 -26.99
N GLU A 93 3.99 -21.06 -26.11
CA GLU A 93 3.01 -22.13 -26.26
C GLU A 93 1.57 -21.64 -26.35
N TYR A 94 1.25 -20.49 -25.77
CA TYR A 94 -0.11 -19.94 -25.76
C TYR A 94 -0.49 -19.20 -27.03
N MET A 95 0.44 -19.03 -27.95
CA MET A 95 0.26 -18.22 -29.15
C MET A 95 0.69 -18.98 -30.41
N THR A 96 0.04 -18.67 -31.53
CA THR A 96 0.51 -19.06 -32.88
C THR A 96 0.73 -17.80 -33.66
N GLY A 97 1.99 -17.49 -34.00
CA GLY A 97 2.39 -16.27 -34.66
C GLY A 97 2.81 -16.47 -36.11
N THR A 98 2.37 -15.59 -36.99
CA THR A 98 2.84 -15.45 -38.39
C THR A 98 3.68 -14.19 -38.51
N LYS A 99 4.95 -14.33 -38.93
CA LYS A 99 5.88 -13.22 -39.06
C LYS A 99 5.47 -12.23 -40.15
N ASN A 100 5.40 -10.97 -39.80
CA ASN A 100 5.08 -9.87 -40.74
C ASN A 100 6.34 -9.37 -41.46
N SER A 101 6.16 -8.58 -42.50
CA SER A 101 7.25 -8.02 -43.31
C SER A 101 8.12 -7.00 -42.55
N ASP A 102 7.59 -6.39 -41.48
CA ASP A 102 8.28 -5.43 -40.60
C ASP A 102 9.03 -6.11 -39.45
N GLY A 103 8.94 -7.44 -39.34
CA GLY A 103 9.59 -8.23 -38.31
C GLY A 103 8.72 -8.52 -37.07
N THR A 104 7.57 -7.87 -36.94
CA THR A 104 6.55 -8.21 -35.94
C THR A 104 5.83 -9.51 -36.28
N TYR A 105 4.92 -9.94 -35.42
CA TYR A 105 4.10 -11.13 -35.64
C TYR A 105 2.61 -10.81 -35.50
N THR A 106 1.81 -11.35 -36.38
CA THR A 106 0.35 -11.45 -36.21
C THR A 106 0.07 -12.75 -35.47
N CYS A 107 -0.52 -12.67 -34.29
CA CYS A 107 -0.73 -13.83 -33.44
C CYS A 107 -2.20 -14.12 -33.18
N GLU A 108 -2.48 -15.42 -33.03
CA GLU A 108 -3.75 -15.97 -32.56
C GLU A 108 -3.51 -16.80 -31.30
N ILE A 109 -4.51 -16.90 -30.41
CA ILE A 109 -4.42 -17.70 -29.19
C ILE A 109 -4.38 -19.18 -29.55
N ASN A 110 -3.36 -19.90 -29.06
CA ASN A 110 -3.26 -21.35 -29.17
C ASN A 110 -3.91 -22.01 -27.94
N LYS A 111 -5.16 -22.46 -28.10
CA LYS A 111 -5.93 -23.09 -27.01
C LYS A 111 -5.41 -24.47 -26.57
N SER A 112 -4.53 -25.09 -27.36
CA SER A 112 -3.93 -26.40 -27.07
C SER A 112 -2.55 -26.31 -26.42
N GLY A 113 -1.97 -25.12 -26.34
CA GLY A 113 -0.68 -24.88 -25.70
C GLY A 113 -0.79 -25.00 -24.18
N GLU A 114 0.23 -25.59 -23.57
CA GLU A 114 0.28 -25.80 -22.12
C GLU A 114 1.69 -25.53 -21.59
N VAL A 115 1.79 -24.84 -20.46
CA VAL A 115 3.03 -24.62 -19.71
C VAL A 115 2.74 -24.87 -18.23
N ASN A 116 3.46 -25.80 -17.63
CA ASN A 116 3.37 -26.13 -16.20
C ASN A 116 1.94 -26.40 -15.70
N GLY A 117 1.08 -27.02 -16.54
CA GLY A 117 -0.31 -27.34 -16.22
C GLY A 117 -1.32 -26.23 -16.50
N TYR A 118 -0.86 -25.05 -16.93
CA TYR A 118 -1.74 -23.96 -17.38
C TYR A 118 -1.83 -23.88 -18.89
N THR A 119 -3.00 -23.49 -19.38
CA THR A 119 -3.28 -23.22 -20.80
C THR A 119 -3.47 -21.73 -21.05
N SER A 120 -3.58 -21.34 -22.31
CA SER A 120 -3.93 -19.95 -22.67
C SER A 120 -5.27 -19.48 -22.12
N GLU A 121 -6.15 -20.37 -21.65
CA GLU A 121 -7.45 -20.06 -21.07
C GLU A 121 -7.48 -20.16 -19.53
N THR A 122 -6.44 -20.73 -18.91
CA THR A 122 -6.39 -20.94 -17.44
C THR A 122 -5.20 -20.28 -16.76
N ALA A 123 -4.27 -19.73 -17.53
CA ALA A 123 -3.07 -19.11 -17.01
C ALA A 123 -3.38 -17.88 -16.14
N PRO A 124 -2.82 -17.78 -14.91
CA PRO A 124 -2.90 -16.56 -14.13
C PRO A 124 -2.22 -15.39 -14.83
N ILE A 125 -2.71 -14.18 -14.56
CA ILE A 125 -2.14 -12.92 -15.05
C ILE A 125 -1.53 -12.18 -13.88
N ILE A 126 -0.24 -11.89 -13.96
CA ILE A 126 0.53 -11.26 -12.89
C ILE A 126 0.74 -9.79 -13.18
N LEU A 127 0.43 -8.96 -12.20
CA LEU A 127 0.51 -7.50 -12.25
C LEU A 127 1.48 -7.00 -11.16
N PRO A 128 2.77 -6.79 -11.48
CA PRO A 128 3.74 -6.23 -10.55
C PRO A 128 3.51 -4.74 -10.31
N ILE A 129 3.68 -4.29 -9.06
CA ILE A 129 3.54 -2.89 -8.65
C ILE A 129 4.82 -2.47 -7.91
N ASP A 130 5.68 -1.71 -8.59
CA ASP A 130 6.96 -1.22 -8.08
C ASP A 130 6.93 0.32 -7.93
N THR A 131 6.31 0.77 -6.86
CA THR A 131 6.07 2.19 -6.56
C THR A 131 6.57 2.56 -5.16
N PRO A 132 7.90 2.53 -4.91
CA PRO A 132 8.44 2.84 -3.60
C PRO A 132 7.99 4.25 -3.15
N GLY A 133 7.45 4.34 -1.93
CA GLY A 133 6.89 5.57 -1.38
C GLY A 133 5.80 6.19 -2.26
N TYR A 134 5.02 5.38 -2.97
CA TYR A 134 3.97 5.81 -3.91
C TYR A 134 4.47 6.62 -5.12
N SER A 135 5.72 6.45 -5.51
CA SER A 135 6.23 7.04 -6.76
C SER A 135 5.50 6.48 -7.97
N ALA A 136 5.61 7.15 -9.11
CA ALA A 136 5.11 6.61 -10.35
C ALA A 136 5.94 5.39 -10.80
N GLN A 137 5.28 4.45 -11.48
CA GLN A 137 5.91 3.34 -12.20
C GLN A 137 5.88 3.68 -13.69
N ALA A 138 7.04 3.95 -14.27
CA ALA A 138 7.12 4.20 -15.70
C ALA A 138 6.75 2.93 -16.49
N ALA A 139 6.05 3.11 -17.60
CA ALA A 139 5.77 2.01 -18.53
C ALA A 139 7.08 1.45 -19.12
N PRO A 140 7.18 0.12 -19.34
CA PRO A 140 8.35 -0.46 -19.99
C PRO A 140 8.57 0.09 -21.39
N THR A 141 9.80 0.52 -21.68
CA THR A 141 10.21 1.01 -23.02
C THR A 141 11.09 0.02 -23.78
N SER A 142 11.47 -1.09 -23.14
CA SER A 142 12.28 -2.13 -23.73
C SER A 142 11.89 -3.51 -23.19
N TYR A 143 12.10 -4.53 -23.99
CA TYR A 143 11.90 -5.92 -23.60
C TYR A 143 12.94 -6.33 -22.55
N ASN A 144 12.49 -6.94 -21.47
CA ASN A 144 13.33 -7.49 -20.42
C ASN A 144 12.78 -8.85 -20.00
N TYR A 145 13.34 -9.93 -20.56
CA TYR A 145 12.96 -11.29 -20.22
C TYR A 145 13.24 -11.65 -18.77
N ASP A 146 14.40 -11.24 -18.25
CA ASP A 146 14.87 -11.67 -16.92
C ASP A 146 13.89 -11.27 -15.81
N SER A 147 13.22 -10.13 -15.92
CA SER A 147 12.22 -9.70 -14.96
C SER A 147 10.96 -10.57 -14.95
N ALA A 148 10.61 -11.20 -16.06
CA ALA A 148 9.42 -12.03 -16.24
C ALA A 148 9.70 -13.54 -16.22
N ALA A 149 10.97 -13.94 -16.31
CA ALA A 149 11.39 -15.32 -16.60
C ALA A 149 10.78 -16.38 -15.69
N SER A 150 10.77 -16.15 -14.38
CA SER A 150 10.24 -17.10 -13.40
C SER A 150 8.73 -17.30 -13.55
N TYR A 151 8.00 -16.22 -13.79
CA TYR A 151 6.54 -16.24 -13.97
C TYR A 151 6.16 -16.92 -15.29
N LEU A 152 6.85 -16.58 -16.39
CA LEU A 152 6.61 -17.19 -17.70
C LEU A 152 6.91 -18.70 -17.69
N LYS A 153 7.99 -19.13 -17.00
CA LYS A 153 8.30 -20.55 -16.80
C LYS A 153 7.28 -21.27 -15.93
N ALA A 154 6.64 -20.57 -15.00
CA ALA A 154 5.53 -21.10 -14.21
C ALA A 154 4.23 -21.23 -15.04
N GLY A 155 4.20 -20.70 -16.26
CA GLY A 155 3.03 -20.73 -17.13
C GLY A 155 2.10 -19.53 -16.99
N TYR A 156 2.58 -18.45 -16.36
CA TYR A 156 1.79 -17.25 -16.14
C TYR A 156 1.96 -16.24 -17.28
N VAL A 157 0.95 -15.43 -17.50
CA VAL A 157 1.05 -14.21 -18.30
C VAL A 157 1.57 -13.09 -17.39
N TYR A 158 2.48 -12.27 -17.90
CA TYR A 158 3.10 -11.21 -17.09
C TYR A 158 2.82 -9.85 -17.72
N VAL A 159 2.12 -8.98 -17.00
CA VAL A 159 1.66 -7.67 -17.45
C VAL A 159 2.27 -6.58 -16.61
N VAL A 160 3.09 -5.73 -17.20
CA VAL A 160 3.69 -4.58 -16.51
C VAL A 160 2.98 -3.32 -16.98
N ALA A 161 2.05 -2.82 -16.19
CA ALA A 161 1.38 -1.56 -16.45
C ALA A 161 2.19 -0.41 -15.86
N GLY A 162 2.45 0.62 -16.67
CA GLY A 162 2.85 1.90 -16.12
C GLY A 162 1.69 2.50 -15.32
N MET A 163 1.99 3.37 -14.37
CA MET A 163 0.99 4.04 -13.56
C MET A 163 1.52 5.34 -12.99
N ARG A 164 0.66 6.34 -12.87
CA ARG A 164 0.98 7.60 -12.23
C ARG A 164 1.21 7.43 -10.71
N GLY A 165 1.92 8.33 -10.11
CA GLY A 165 2.19 8.37 -8.69
C GLY A 165 2.61 9.75 -8.22
N ARG A 166 2.94 9.90 -6.93
CA ARG A 166 3.31 11.20 -6.34
C ARG A 166 4.48 11.92 -7.03
N SER A 167 5.24 11.23 -7.88
CA SER A 167 6.38 11.79 -8.62
C SER A 167 6.06 12.09 -10.08
N SER A 168 4.86 11.77 -10.58
CA SER A 168 4.49 12.12 -11.95
C SER A 168 4.02 13.57 -12.01
N LEU A 169 4.62 14.31 -12.93
CA LEU A 169 4.30 15.71 -13.19
C LEU A 169 3.59 15.82 -14.54
N GLN A 170 2.63 16.71 -14.65
CA GLN A 170 2.08 17.13 -15.93
C GLN A 170 3.12 17.97 -16.67
N GLY A 171 3.69 17.41 -17.76
CA GLY A 171 4.60 18.11 -18.64
C GLY A 171 6.01 18.39 -18.06
N THR A 172 6.80 19.14 -18.83
CA THR A 172 8.24 19.41 -18.55
C THR A 172 8.52 20.76 -17.92
N SER A 173 7.50 21.56 -17.57
CA SER A 173 7.65 22.87 -16.95
C SER A 173 7.13 22.90 -15.51
N GLU A 174 7.82 23.67 -14.67
CA GLU A 174 7.43 23.89 -13.26
C GLU A 174 6.04 24.53 -13.07
N ASP A 175 5.44 25.04 -14.15
CA ASP A 175 4.12 25.66 -14.17
C ASP A 175 2.98 24.67 -14.53
N GLN A 176 3.29 23.41 -14.78
CA GLN A 176 2.30 22.39 -15.09
C GLN A 176 2.04 21.55 -13.84
N GLY A 177 0.76 21.45 -13.46
CA GLY A 177 0.31 20.84 -12.24
C GLY A 177 0.72 19.37 -12.10
N PHE A 178 0.71 18.90 -10.87
CA PHE A 178 0.96 17.52 -10.49
C PHE A 178 -0.24 16.63 -10.83
N SER A 179 -0.02 15.53 -11.52
CA SER A 179 -1.12 14.68 -12.03
C SER A 179 -1.27 13.32 -11.34
N GLY A 180 -0.34 12.95 -10.48
CA GLY A 180 -0.23 11.59 -9.96
C GLY A 180 -0.64 11.41 -8.50
N GLY A 181 -1.38 12.34 -7.91
CA GLY A 181 -1.90 12.19 -6.55
C GLY A 181 -2.89 11.02 -6.43
N ALA A 182 -3.17 10.59 -5.18
CA ALA A 182 -4.23 9.62 -4.93
C ALA A 182 -5.57 10.17 -5.48
N PRO A 183 -6.39 9.38 -6.19
CA PRO A 183 -6.28 7.93 -6.37
C PRO A 183 -5.70 7.49 -7.74
N TRP A 184 -5.02 8.36 -8.49
CA TRP A 184 -4.69 8.13 -9.90
C TRP A 184 -3.88 6.86 -10.15
N GLY A 185 -2.88 6.53 -9.33
CA GLY A 185 -2.08 5.33 -9.55
C GLY A 185 -2.92 4.04 -9.55
N VAL A 186 -3.84 3.90 -8.60
CA VAL A 186 -4.76 2.75 -8.56
C VAL A 186 -5.77 2.81 -9.70
N THR A 187 -6.22 4.01 -10.10
CA THR A 187 -7.09 4.20 -11.27
C THR A 187 -6.42 3.65 -12.54
N ASP A 188 -5.15 3.94 -12.75
CA ASP A 188 -4.38 3.48 -13.91
C ASP A 188 -4.29 1.95 -13.94
N LEU A 189 -4.00 1.31 -12.81
CA LEU A 189 -3.99 -0.15 -12.71
C LEU A 189 -5.37 -0.78 -13.01
N LYS A 190 -6.44 -0.15 -12.50
CA LYS A 190 -7.82 -0.58 -12.79
C LYS A 190 -8.14 -0.47 -14.28
N ALA A 191 -7.71 0.61 -14.92
CA ALA A 191 -7.87 0.79 -16.36
C ALA A 191 -7.11 -0.29 -17.15
N ALA A 192 -5.90 -0.67 -16.74
CA ALA A 192 -5.14 -1.74 -17.35
C ALA A 192 -5.85 -3.11 -17.23
N VAL A 193 -6.41 -3.44 -16.07
CA VAL A 193 -7.21 -4.68 -15.88
C VAL A 193 -8.46 -4.66 -16.77
N ARG A 194 -9.19 -3.54 -16.83
CA ARG A 194 -10.37 -3.38 -17.70
C ARG A 194 -10.03 -3.50 -19.17
N TYR A 195 -8.92 -2.90 -19.61
CA TYR A 195 -8.41 -3.05 -20.97
C TYR A 195 -8.14 -4.52 -21.32
N TYR A 196 -7.49 -5.25 -20.42
CA TYR A 196 -7.19 -6.66 -20.65
C TYR A 196 -8.47 -7.48 -20.80
N ARG A 197 -9.47 -7.25 -19.95
CA ARG A 197 -10.79 -7.90 -20.03
C ARG A 197 -11.58 -7.54 -21.29
N LEU A 198 -11.51 -6.28 -21.72
CA LEU A 198 -12.11 -5.88 -23.01
C LEU A 198 -11.56 -6.70 -24.19
N ASN A 199 -10.29 -7.12 -24.09
CA ASN A 199 -9.55 -7.82 -25.13
C ASN A 199 -9.31 -9.32 -24.80
N GLU A 200 -10.05 -9.92 -23.88
CA GLU A 200 -9.84 -11.31 -23.43
C GLU A 200 -9.91 -12.35 -24.56
N SER A 201 -10.67 -12.08 -25.64
CA SER A 201 -10.73 -12.95 -26.80
C SER A 201 -9.48 -12.89 -27.70
N LEU A 202 -8.61 -11.90 -27.50
CA LEU A 202 -7.39 -11.62 -28.28
C LEU A 202 -6.11 -11.81 -27.47
N LEU A 203 -6.20 -11.83 -26.14
CA LEU A 203 -5.11 -11.93 -25.19
C LEU A 203 -5.24 -13.22 -24.36
N PRO A 204 -4.16 -14.02 -24.22
CA PRO A 204 -4.21 -15.25 -23.42
C PRO A 204 -4.16 -14.94 -21.93
N GLY A 205 -4.68 -15.85 -21.13
CA GLY A 205 -4.79 -15.77 -19.68
C GLY A 205 -6.25 -15.77 -19.22
N ASP A 206 -6.46 -16.23 -18.01
CA ASP A 206 -7.76 -16.21 -17.34
C ASP A 206 -7.96 -14.85 -16.68
N THR A 207 -8.84 -14.03 -17.19
CA THR A 207 -9.09 -12.68 -16.70
C THR A 207 -9.74 -12.64 -15.31
N ASP A 208 -10.23 -13.77 -14.80
CA ASP A 208 -10.68 -13.91 -13.43
C ASP A 208 -9.51 -14.26 -12.46
N ARG A 209 -8.31 -14.48 -12.99
CA ARG A 209 -7.10 -14.88 -12.23
C ARG A 209 -6.00 -13.82 -12.28
N PHE A 210 -6.37 -12.56 -12.12
CA PHE A 210 -5.37 -11.52 -11.88
C PHE A 210 -4.83 -11.59 -10.46
N PHE A 211 -3.50 -11.61 -10.34
CA PHE A 211 -2.78 -11.50 -9.06
C PHE A 211 -1.83 -10.32 -9.12
N SER A 212 -1.93 -9.40 -8.17
CA SER A 212 -0.98 -8.31 -8.01
C SER A 212 0.02 -8.60 -6.90
N TYR A 213 1.17 -7.97 -6.99
CA TYR A 213 2.12 -7.93 -5.89
C TYR A 213 2.89 -6.62 -5.85
N GLY A 214 3.32 -6.23 -4.64
CA GLY A 214 4.16 -5.06 -4.45
C GLY A 214 4.78 -5.00 -3.06
N MET A 215 5.71 -4.05 -2.89
CA MET A 215 6.35 -3.77 -1.61
C MET A 215 6.17 -2.29 -1.23
N SER A 216 6.03 -1.99 0.08
CA SER A 216 5.94 -0.61 0.57
C SER A 216 4.71 0.12 -0.01
N GLY A 217 4.92 1.24 -0.71
CA GLY A 217 3.87 1.92 -1.48
C GLY A 217 3.25 1.02 -2.55
N GLY A 218 4.06 0.17 -3.22
CA GLY A 218 3.57 -0.84 -4.17
C GLY A 218 2.74 -1.92 -3.49
N GLY A 219 3.13 -2.35 -2.29
CA GLY A 219 2.33 -3.26 -1.47
C GLY A 219 1.00 -2.65 -1.03
N ALA A 220 1.00 -1.35 -0.70
CA ALA A 220 -0.23 -0.63 -0.40
C ALA A 220 -1.17 -0.56 -1.61
N GLN A 221 -0.64 -0.28 -2.80
CA GLN A 221 -1.44 -0.21 -4.03
C GLN A 221 -1.89 -1.60 -4.49
N SER A 222 -1.10 -2.67 -4.24
CA SER A 222 -1.55 -4.04 -4.41
C SER A 222 -2.73 -4.37 -3.49
N ALA A 223 -2.63 -4.02 -2.20
CA ALA A 223 -3.73 -4.19 -1.25
C ALA A 223 -4.97 -3.38 -1.66
N LEU A 224 -4.80 -2.18 -2.23
CA LEU A 224 -5.90 -1.40 -2.77
C LEU A 224 -6.54 -2.07 -3.99
N MET A 225 -5.77 -2.61 -4.91
CA MET A 225 -6.33 -3.39 -6.03
C MET A 225 -7.16 -4.57 -5.53
N GLY A 226 -6.68 -5.27 -4.47
CA GLY A 226 -7.42 -6.35 -3.84
C GLY A 226 -8.69 -5.93 -3.11
N ALA A 227 -8.71 -4.75 -2.50
CA ALA A 227 -9.83 -4.30 -1.66
C ALA A 227 -10.90 -3.48 -2.42
N THR A 228 -10.56 -2.86 -3.55
CA THR A 228 -11.39 -1.83 -4.18
C THR A 228 -12.01 -2.23 -5.52
N GLY A 229 -12.05 -3.52 -5.85
CA GLY A 229 -12.60 -4.01 -7.12
C GLY A 229 -14.01 -3.45 -7.37
N ASP A 230 -14.23 -2.90 -8.55
CA ASP A 230 -15.50 -2.32 -9.00
C ASP A 230 -16.08 -1.22 -8.08
N SER A 231 -15.26 -0.58 -7.27
CA SER A 231 -15.71 0.55 -6.44
C SER A 231 -16.14 1.74 -7.32
N GLU A 232 -17.38 2.19 -7.14
CA GLU A 232 -17.94 3.31 -7.90
C GLU A 232 -17.23 4.64 -7.65
N LEU A 233 -16.46 4.76 -6.54
CA LEU A 233 -15.66 5.95 -6.26
C LEU A 233 -14.58 6.20 -7.33
N TYR A 234 -14.12 5.16 -8.02
CA TYR A 234 -13.13 5.26 -9.10
C TYR A 234 -13.74 5.58 -10.48
N TYR A 235 -15.05 5.47 -10.65
CA TYR A 235 -15.68 5.64 -11.98
C TYR A 235 -15.45 7.02 -12.60
N PRO A 236 -15.57 8.15 -11.87
CA PRO A 236 -15.28 9.46 -12.47
C PRO A 236 -13.84 9.59 -12.98
N TYR A 237 -12.89 8.97 -12.29
CA TYR A 237 -11.48 8.96 -12.70
C TYR A 237 -11.25 8.06 -13.92
N LEU A 238 -11.81 6.86 -13.92
CA LEU A 238 -11.74 5.92 -15.04
C LEU A 238 -12.38 6.49 -16.31
N GLU A 239 -13.52 7.17 -16.16
CA GLU A 239 -14.19 7.86 -17.26
C GLU A 239 -13.36 9.00 -17.83
N SER A 240 -12.68 9.77 -16.96
CA SER A 240 -11.89 10.94 -17.39
C SER A 240 -10.67 10.59 -18.23
N ILE A 241 -10.10 9.38 -18.06
CA ILE A 241 -8.98 8.89 -18.89
C ILE A 241 -9.47 8.01 -20.06
N GLY A 242 -10.77 7.88 -20.24
CA GLY A 242 -11.34 7.03 -21.30
C GLY A 242 -11.04 5.54 -21.12
N SER A 243 -11.13 5.03 -19.90
CA SER A 243 -11.01 3.60 -19.61
C SER A 243 -12.15 2.79 -20.21
N ALA A 244 -11.94 1.49 -20.42
CA ALA A 244 -12.98 0.55 -20.86
C ALA A 244 -14.02 0.34 -19.75
N MET A 245 -15.17 1.01 -19.83
CA MET A 245 -16.20 0.97 -18.80
C MET A 245 -17.22 -0.17 -19.01
N THR A 246 -17.59 -0.44 -20.26
CA THR A 246 -18.58 -1.47 -20.62
C THR A 246 -18.10 -2.29 -21.82
N ASP A 247 -18.57 -3.53 -21.91
CA ASP A 247 -18.40 -4.37 -23.10
C ASP A 247 -19.36 -3.97 -24.25
N ALA A 248 -19.31 -4.73 -25.35
CA ALA A 248 -20.16 -4.49 -26.52
C ALA A 248 -21.67 -4.67 -26.24
N ASP A 249 -22.01 -5.45 -25.23
CA ASP A 249 -23.39 -5.73 -24.80
C ASP A 249 -23.88 -4.71 -23.75
N GLY A 250 -23.00 -3.82 -23.29
CA GLY A 250 -23.28 -2.79 -22.29
C GLY A 250 -23.16 -3.27 -20.83
N ASN A 251 -22.54 -4.43 -20.60
CA ASN A 251 -22.22 -4.88 -19.24
C ASN A 251 -20.99 -4.15 -18.73
N VAL A 252 -20.96 -3.82 -17.45
CA VAL A 252 -19.80 -3.19 -16.81
C VAL A 252 -18.60 -4.15 -16.83
N ILE A 253 -17.47 -3.68 -17.34
CA ILE A 253 -16.21 -4.41 -17.30
C ILE A 253 -15.62 -4.25 -15.87
N SER A 254 -15.37 -5.37 -15.21
CA SER A 254 -14.84 -5.39 -13.85
C SER A 254 -13.34 -5.06 -13.81
N ASP A 255 -12.88 -4.44 -12.72
CA ASP A 255 -11.45 -4.29 -12.38
C ASP A 255 -11.04 -5.10 -11.15
N ALA A 256 -11.94 -5.94 -10.61
CA ALA A 256 -11.64 -6.79 -9.47
C ALA A 256 -10.57 -7.83 -9.81
N ILE A 257 -9.70 -8.16 -8.86
CA ILE A 257 -8.63 -9.15 -9.01
C ILE A 257 -8.86 -10.35 -8.09
N ALA A 258 -8.19 -11.47 -8.37
CA ALA A 258 -8.32 -12.70 -7.59
C ALA A 258 -7.51 -12.65 -6.29
N GLY A 259 -6.31 -12.10 -6.33
CA GLY A 259 -5.44 -12.09 -5.16
C GLY A 259 -4.43 -10.95 -5.12
N SER A 260 -4.02 -10.61 -3.90
CA SER A 260 -3.03 -9.56 -3.61
C SER A 260 -1.92 -10.11 -2.73
N MET A 261 -0.67 -9.86 -3.12
CA MET A 261 0.51 -10.12 -2.31
C MET A 261 1.17 -8.80 -1.91
N ASP A 262 1.31 -8.58 -0.60
CA ASP A 262 1.68 -7.29 -0.04
C ASP A 262 2.88 -7.47 0.89
N TRP A 263 4.07 -6.99 0.46
CA TRP A 263 5.24 -6.91 1.35
C TRP A 263 5.30 -5.55 2.03
N CYS A 264 5.32 -5.55 3.35
CA CYS A 264 5.42 -4.33 4.17
C CYS A 264 4.49 -3.20 3.68
N PRO A 265 3.19 -3.47 3.46
CA PRO A 265 2.27 -2.49 2.87
C PRO A 265 2.08 -1.29 3.79
N VAL A 266 2.30 -0.08 3.27
CA VAL A 266 2.05 1.18 3.99
C VAL A 266 0.63 1.63 3.66
N THR A 267 -0.37 1.19 4.42
CA THR A 267 -1.81 1.44 4.16
C THR A 267 -2.46 2.23 5.29
N SER A 268 -3.76 2.49 5.17
CA SER A 268 -4.59 3.09 6.22
C SER A 268 -4.05 4.45 6.69
N LEU A 269 -3.76 5.32 5.70
CA LEU A 269 -3.13 6.61 5.94
C LEU A 269 -3.99 7.55 6.78
N ASP A 270 -5.29 7.30 6.90
CA ASP A 270 -6.25 8.01 7.76
C ASP A 270 -5.98 7.89 9.26
N TYR A 271 -5.23 6.87 9.69
CA TYR A 271 -4.80 6.65 11.08
C TYR A 271 -3.33 6.21 11.17
N ALA A 272 -2.54 6.41 10.13
CA ALA A 272 -1.15 5.95 10.11
C ALA A 272 -0.25 6.71 11.08
N ASN A 273 -0.46 8.02 11.27
CA ASN A 273 0.23 8.83 12.26
C ASN A 273 -0.04 8.30 13.69
N GLU A 274 -1.29 8.09 14.02
CA GLU A 274 -1.75 7.62 15.32
C GLU A 274 -1.26 6.20 15.60
N ALA A 275 -1.32 5.32 14.60
CA ALA A 275 -0.81 3.95 14.69
C ALA A 275 0.71 3.93 14.94
N TYR A 276 1.45 4.83 14.27
CA TYR A 276 2.90 4.96 14.45
C TYR A 276 3.25 5.38 15.87
N GLU A 277 2.55 6.40 16.39
CA GLU A 277 2.79 6.89 17.74
C GLU A 277 2.40 5.86 18.81
N TRP A 278 1.28 5.15 18.65
CA TRP A 278 0.89 4.10 19.58
C TRP A 278 1.86 2.90 19.57
N ASN A 279 2.29 2.47 18.39
CA ASN A 279 3.11 1.26 18.26
C ASN A 279 4.58 1.49 18.60
N MET A 280 5.11 2.69 18.31
CA MET A 280 6.55 3.00 18.42
C MET A 280 6.81 4.35 19.09
N GLY A 281 6.21 5.42 18.60
CA GLY A 281 6.61 6.79 18.94
C GLY A 281 6.52 7.10 20.44
N GLN A 282 5.47 6.63 21.12
CA GLN A 282 5.25 6.88 22.54
C GLN A 282 6.36 6.36 23.47
N TYR A 283 7.20 5.43 23.00
CA TYR A 283 8.29 4.85 23.77
C TYR A 283 9.62 5.60 23.64
N PHE A 284 9.67 6.65 22.81
CA PHE A 284 10.83 7.49 22.57
C PHE A 284 10.62 8.91 23.11
N THR A 285 11.70 9.54 23.56
CA THR A 285 11.68 10.89 24.16
C THR A 285 12.74 11.81 23.54
N THR A 286 13.23 11.46 22.35
CA THR A 286 14.27 12.20 21.61
C THR A 286 13.68 12.93 20.41
N ASP A 287 14.44 13.85 19.85
CA ASP A 287 14.09 14.63 18.66
C ASP A 287 12.73 15.33 18.79
N THR A 288 11.81 15.10 17.85
CA THR A 288 10.48 15.73 17.87
C THR A 288 9.60 15.31 19.06
N ARG A 289 9.98 14.24 19.78
CA ARG A 289 9.27 13.75 20.98
C ARG A 289 9.91 14.24 22.28
N ASP A 290 10.84 15.18 22.20
CA ASP A 290 11.39 15.83 23.40
C ASP A 290 10.30 16.56 24.19
N SER A 291 10.34 16.46 25.51
CA SER A 291 9.32 17.01 26.41
C SER A 291 9.16 18.54 26.35
N SER A 292 10.11 19.24 25.74
CA SER A 292 10.03 20.69 25.50
C SER A 292 9.27 21.06 24.22
N SER A 293 8.90 20.09 23.38
CA SER A 293 8.18 20.27 22.12
C SER A 293 6.68 19.99 22.28
N PHE A 294 5.81 20.79 21.61
CA PHE A 294 4.38 20.50 21.54
C PHE A 294 4.12 19.14 20.85
N LYS A 295 5.00 18.74 19.93
CA LYS A 295 4.94 17.46 19.24
C LYS A 295 5.01 16.27 20.19
N SER A 296 5.68 16.41 21.34
CA SER A 296 5.65 15.38 22.40
C SER A 296 4.26 15.20 23.02
N ALA A 297 3.49 16.28 23.16
CA ALA A 297 2.11 16.20 23.62
C ALA A 297 1.19 15.65 22.51
N LEU A 298 1.38 16.10 21.28
CA LEU A 298 0.67 15.59 20.10
C LEU A 298 0.88 14.09 19.90
N SER A 299 2.11 13.58 20.05
CA SER A 299 2.42 12.14 19.99
C SER A 299 1.56 11.31 20.97
N LYS A 300 1.39 11.80 22.19
CA LYS A 300 0.56 11.13 23.22
C LYS A 300 -0.93 11.17 22.84
N ASP A 301 -1.39 12.31 22.36
CA ASP A 301 -2.79 12.49 21.94
C ASP A 301 -3.09 11.62 20.70
N MET A 302 -2.15 11.48 19.77
CA MET A 302 -2.24 10.55 18.63
C MET A 302 -2.32 9.10 19.10
N ALA A 303 -1.43 8.66 20.02
CA ALA A 303 -1.46 7.31 20.55
C ALA A 303 -2.78 6.99 21.27
N ALA A 304 -3.34 7.95 22.00
CA ALA A 304 -4.66 7.83 22.64
C ALA A 304 -5.78 7.74 21.58
N SER A 305 -5.72 8.55 20.53
CA SER A 305 -6.68 8.52 19.43
C SER A 305 -6.66 7.18 18.68
N PHE A 306 -5.48 6.60 18.47
CA PHE A 306 -5.37 5.25 17.91
C PHE A 306 -6.08 4.20 18.77
N ALA A 307 -5.95 4.28 20.09
CA ALA A 307 -6.65 3.35 20.97
C ALA A 307 -8.18 3.48 20.88
N GLU A 308 -8.69 4.70 20.77
CA GLU A 308 -10.12 4.94 20.53
C GLU A 308 -10.57 4.37 19.19
N TYR A 309 -9.76 4.53 18.15
CA TYR A 309 -10.02 3.98 16.82
C TYR A 309 -10.11 2.45 16.86
N VAL A 310 -9.11 1.77 17.43
CA VAL A 310 -9.11 0.31 17.59
C VAL A 310 -10.39 -0.18 18.28
N ASN A 311 -10.79 0.48 19.37
CA ASN A 311 -12.00 0.12 20.12
C ASN A 311 -13.30 0.30 19.31
N LYS A 312 -13.29 1.18 18.29
CA LYS A 312 -14.44 1.40 17.39
C LYS A 312 -14.45 0.49 16.17
N LEU A 313 -13.29 -0.04 15.77
CA LEU A 313 -13.17 -0.94 14.62
C LEU A 313 -13.94 -2.26 14.81
N GLY A 314 -14.11 -2.71 16.05
CA GLY A 314 -14.82 -3.97 16.35
C GLY A 314 -14.11 -5.21 15.82
N LEU A 315 -12.78 -5.17 15.69
CA LEU A 315 -11.96 -6.28 15.22
C LEU A 315 -12.03 -7.46 16.20
N LYS A 316 -11.98 -8.67 15.66
CA LYS A 316 -11.97 -9.91 16.43
C LYS A 316 -10.76 -10.75 16.05
N SER A 317 -10.21 -11.44 17.05
CA SER A 317 -9.20 -12.48 16.83
C SER A 317 -9.83 -13.72 16.16
N GLU A 318 -8.99 -14.67 15.80
CA GLU A 318 -9.39 -15.90 15.11
C GLU A 318 -10.33 -16.80 15.94
N ASP A 319 -10.32 -16.66 17.27
CA ASP A 319 -11.25 -17.36 18.19
C ASP A 319 -12.54 -16.57 18.47
N GLY A 320 -12.73 -15.40 17.84
CA GLY A 320 -13.90 -14.55 17.98
C GLY A 320 -13.84 -13.57 19.17
N THR A 321 -12.71 -13.49 19.89
CA THR A 321 -12.54 -12.52 20.99
C THR A 321 -12.48 -11.11 20.43
N GLU A 322 -13.28 -10.19 20.98
CA GLU A 322 -13.22 -8.77 20.63
C GLU A 322 -11.91 -8.15 21.10
N LEU A 323 -11.29 -7.39 20.20
CA LEU A 323 -9.98 -6.78 20.43
C LEU A 323 -10.13 -5.32 20.84
N THR A 324 -9.76 -5.02 22.07
CA THR A 324 -9.89 -3.69 22.67
C THR A 324 -8.62 -3.26 23.38
N LEU A 325 -8.42 -1.94 23.48
CA LEU A 325 -7.36 -1.30 24.25
C LEU A 325 -7.95 -0.58 25.46
N SER A 326 -7.25 -0.65 26.57
CA SER A 326 -7.57 0.10 27.78
C SER A 326 -6.33 0.81 28.33
N GLU A 327 -6.57 1.95 28.96
CA GLU A 327 -5.54 2.75 29.61
C GLU A 327 -5.02 2.04 30.87
N SER A 328 -3.71 2.06 31.07
CA SER A 328 -3.07 1.58 32.28
C SER A 328 -3.06 2.64 33.38
N GLU A 329 -2.66 2.27 34.61
CA GLU A 329 -2.46 3.21 35.70
C GLU A 329 -1.42 4.31 35.40
N ALA A 330 -0.51 4.05 34.45
CA ALA A 330 0.49 5.01 33.98
C ALA A 330 -0.04 6.01 32.93
N GLY A 331 -1.31 5.92 32.50
CA GLY A 331 -1.91 6.79 31.50
C GLY A 331 -1.53 6.42 30.06
N VAL A 332 -1.10 5.19 29.82
CA VAL A 332 -0.77 4.65 28.49
C VAL A 332 -1.71 3.49 28.15
N TYR A 333 -2.10 3.39 26.86
CA TYR A 333 -2.99 2.33 26.37
C TYR A 333 -2.21 1.03 26.08
N ASN A 334 -1.66 0.41 27.11
CA ASN A 334 -0.87 -0.83 27.02
C ASN A 334 -1.51 -2.03 27.74
N ASN A 335 -2.83 -2.05 27.81
CA ASN A 335 -3.63 -3.14 28.34
C ASN A 335 -4.76 -3.49 27.36
N GLY A 336 -5.29 -4.70 27.53
CA GLY A 336 -6.45 -5.19 26.81
C GLY A 336 -6.12 -6.24 25.76
N THR A 337 -7.15 -6.84 25.21
CA THR A 337 -7.04 -7.98 24.28
C THR A 337 -6.31 -7.64 23.00
N TYR A 338 -6.38 -6.39 22.53
CA TYR A 338 -5.62 -5.95 21.36
C TYR A 338 -4.12 -5.84 21.65
N TYR A 339 -3.74 -5.29 22.82
CA TYR A 339 -2.35 -5.25 23.22
C TYR A 339 -1.74 -6.65 23.31
N ASP A 340 -2.45 -7.58 23.96
CA ASP A 340 -2.02 -8.96 24.07
C ASP A 340 -1.91 -9.65 22.70
N TYR A 341 -2.82 -9.32 21.78
CA TYR A 341 -2.79 -9.84 20.41
C TYR A 341 -1.54 -9.37 19.65
N ILE A 342 -1.22 -8.07 19.69
CA ILE A 342 -0.01 -7.52 19.05
C ILE A 342 1.27 -8.09 19.67
N LEU A 343 1.31 -8.21 21.00
CA LEU A 343 2.45 -8.82 21.69
C LEU A 343 2.63 -10.30 21.27
N ASN A 344 1.52 -11.03 21.10
CA ASN A 344 1.57 -12.40 20.62
C ASN A 344 2.04 -12.50 19.15
N GLU A 345 1.68 -11.56 18.28
CA GLU A 345 2.21 -11.50 16.90
C GLU A 345 3.73 -11.30 16.89
N ILE A 346 4.25 -10.43 17.75
CA ILE A 346 5.69 -10.21 17.91
C ILE A 346 6.38 -11.49 18.43
N GLN A 347 5.81 -12.11 19.45
CA GLN A 347 6.33 -13.36 20.01
C GLN A 347 6.29 -14.51 19.00
N THR A 348 5.22 -14.61 18.23
CA THR A 348 5.06 -15.60 17.16
C THR A 348 6.13 -15.43 16.09
N SER A 349 6.47 -14.18 15.73
CA SER A 349 7.55 -13.90 14.78
C SER A 349 8.90 -14.47 15.25
N LEU A 350 9.25 -14.27 16.51
CA LEU A 350 10.47 -14.82 17.10
C LEU A 350 10.44 -16.36 17.16
N ASN A 351 9.32 -16.94 17.56
CA ASN A 351 9.18 -18.40 17.63
C ASN A 351 9.24 -19.06 16.24
N ASN A 352 8.67 -18.40 15.23
CA ASN A 352 8.83 -18.84 13.85
C ASN A 352 10.30 -18.82 13.41
N PHE A 353 11.03 -17.75 13.71
CA PHE A 353 12.46 -17.66 13.42
C PHE A 353 13.26 -18.78 14.11
N LEU A 354 12.99 -19.04 15.39
CA LEU A 354 13.66 -20.14 16.12
C LEU A 354 13.35 -21.52 15.54
N SER A 355 12.13 -21.72 15.04
CA SER A 355 11.71 -22.97 14.39
C SER A 355 12.31 -23.15 12.99
N ASP A 356 12.38 -22.06 12.21
CA ASP A 356 12.83 -22.08 10.82
C ASP A 356 14.36 -22.07 10.70
N THR A 357 15.08 -21.71 11.78
CA THR A 357 16.53 -21.49 11.77
C THR A 357 17.31 -22.71 12.27
N THR A 358 18.26 -23.17 11.45
CA THR A 358 19.23 -24.17 11.88
C THR A 358 20.47 -23.50 12.44
N PHE A 359 20.87 -23.84 13.66
CA PHE A 359 22.10 -23.37 14.26
C PHE A 359 23.27 -24.32 13.96
N PRO A 360 24.52 -23.81 13.77
CA PRO A 360 24.94 -22.41 13.93
C PRO A 360 24.34 -21.48 12.86
N TYR A 361 23.89 -20.30 13.31
CA TYR A 361 23.31 -19.26 12.48
C TYR A 361 24.28 -18.07 12.37
N THR A 362 24.57 -17.64 11.13
CA THR A 362 25.43 -16.48 10.87
C THR A 362 24.58 -15.31 10.39
N TYR A 363 24.55 -14.25 11.17
CA TYR A 363 23.97 -12.97 10.77
C TYR A 363 25.07 -12.08 10.17
N THR A 364 24.80 -11.51 9.00
CA THR A 364 25.69 -10.53 8.36
C THR A 364 24.94 -9.21 8.25
N GLN A 365 25.45 -8.17 8.92
CA GLN A 365 24.85 -6.84 8.87
C GLN A 365 24.92 -6.28 7.44
N GLY A 366 23.81 -5.86 6.88
CA GLY A 366 23.73 -5.29 5.54
C GLY A 366 23.71 -6.29 4.38
N LYS A 367 23.72 -7.62 4.64
CA LYS A 367 23.41 -8.64 3.64
C LYS A 367 22.23 -9.46 4.09
N ILE A 368 21.15 -9.42 3.33
CA ILE A 368 20.01 -10.33 3.52
C ILE A 368 20.49 -11.72 3.13
N GLN A 369 20.84 -12.58 4.10
CA GLN A 369 21.10 -13.98 3.81
C GLN A 369 19.80 -14.76 3.92
N ILE A 370 19.37 -15.27 2.79
CA ILE A 370 18.36 -16.32 2.65
C ILE A 370 18.98 -17.62 3.15
N GLY A 371 18.22 -18.37 3.95
CA GLY A 371 18.65 -19.63 4.55
C GLY A 371 19.30 -20.57 3.54
N ASN A 372 20.33 -21.30 4.01
CA ASN A 372 21.14 -22.25 3.25
C ASN A 372 20.28 -23.35 2.63
N THR A 373 19.91 -23.21 1.37
CA THR A 373 19.73 -24.34 0.46
C THR A 373 20.55 -24.07 -0.79
N ALA A 374 21.62 -24.83 -0.95
CA ALA A 374 22.44 -24.80 -2.14
C ALA A 374 21.58 -25.16 -3.36
N SER A 375 21.31 -24.20 -4.20
CA SER A 375 20.92 -24.41 -5.60
C SER A 375 21.42 -23.22 -6.39
N SER A 376 22.40 -23.49 -7.23
CA SER A 376 22.98 -22.59 -8.20
C SER A 376 21.95 -22.26 -9.29
N GLY A 377 21.51 -21.03 -9.33
CA GLY A 377 20.69 -20.49 -10.41
C GLY A 377 20.53 -18.98 -10.17
N GLY A 378 21.31 -18.17 -10.93
CA GLY A 378 21.34 -16.72 -10.76
C GLY A 378 19.98 -16.10 -11.12
N GLY A 379 19.39 -15.45 -10.14
CA GLY A 379 18.38 -14.44 -10.31
C GLY A 379 18.82 -13.28 -9.44
N GLU A 380 19.28 -12.19 -10.03
CA GLU A 380 19.55 -10.95 -9.30
C GLU A 380 18.23 -10.42 -8.74
N GLY A 381 18.09 -10.52 -7.42
CA GLY A 381 17.01 -9.84 -6.70
C GLY A 381 17.11 -8.33 -6.94
N ILE A 382 15.98 -7.66 -7.01
CA ILE A 382 15.86 -6.20 -7.11
C ILE A 382 16.75 -5.59 -6.02
N ASP A 383 17.82 -4.91 -6.44
CA ASP A 383 18.75 -4.20 -5.55
C ASP A 383 18.08 -2.90 -5.06
N LEU A 384 17.44 -2.96 -3.90
CA LEU A 384 16.80 -1.82 -3.23
C LEU A 384 17.80 -0.88 -2.52
N SER A 385 19.12 -1.01 -2.75
CA SER A 385 20.14 -0.13 -2.18
C SER A 385 20.29 1.20 -2.94
N ARG A 386 19.48 1.48 -3.95
CA ARG A 386 19.53 2.76 -4.68
C ARG A 386 18.75 3.83 -3.93
N ASN A 387 19.49 4.75 -3.33
CA ASN A 387 18.98 6.05 -2.90
C ASN A 387 18.16 6.72 -4.03
N PRO A 388 16.94 7.22 -3.79
CA PRO A 388 16.21 8.01 -4.77
C PRO A 388 16.85 9.39 -4.88
N GLY A 389 17.78 9.57 -5.86
CA GLY A 389 18.43 10.85 -6.05
C GLY A 389 19.61 10.90 -7.04
N GLN A 390 19.88 9.86 -7.81
CA GLN A 390 20.88 9.95 -8.87
C GLN A 390 20.42 9.32 -10.19
N GLY A 391 19.59 10.07 -10.92
CA GLY A 391 19.43 9.93 -12.35
C GLY A 391 20.65 10.51 -13.06
N GLY A 392 21.62 9.69 -13.42
CA GLY A 392 22.79 10.10 -14.18
C GLY A 392 22.45 10.25 -15.66
N ASN A 393 22.27 11.48 -16.12
CA ASN A 393 22.35 11.81 -17.53
C ASN A 393 23.82 11.80 -17.95
N LYS A 394 24.17 10.96 -18.91
CA LYS A 394 25.39 11.11 -19.71
C LYS A 394 25.04 11.79 -21.02
N ASP A 395 25.87 12.82 -21.32
CA ASP A 395 26.06 13.50 -22.57
C ASP A 395 25.21 14.76 -22.87
N GLY A 396 25.94 15.91 -22.85
CA GLY A 396 25.54 17.13 -23.56
C GLY A 396 25.99 18.44 -22.92
N GLN A 397 27.21 18.84 -23.23
CA GLN A 397 27.78 20.21 -23.33
C GLN A 397 27.15 21.38 -22.55
N MET A 398 27.95 21.96 -21.66
CA MET A 398 27.81 23.32 -21.09
C MET A 398 28.05 24.44 -22.13
N PRO A 399 27.43 25.61 -21.92
CA PRO A 399 28.06 26.92 -22.17
C PRO A 399 28.21 27.76 -20.88
N PRO A 400 28.96 28.89 -20.90
CA PRO A 400 29.82 29.24 -19.81
C PRO A 400 29.36 30.35 -18.85
N GLN A 401 29.91 30.23 -17.64
CA GLN A 401 30.26 31.21 -16.58
C GLN A 401 29.72 32.65 -16.56
N GLY A 402 29.18 33.00 -15.39
CA GLY A 402 29.25 34.35 -14.81
C GLY A 402 29.64 34.28 -13.32
N GLN A 403 30.70 35.01 -12.96
CA GLN A 403 31.41 35.04 -11.66
C GLN A 403 30.67 35.82 -10.56
N SER A 404 30.78 35.36 -9.32
CA SER A 404 31.29 36.10 -8.12
C SER A 404 31.00 35.24 -6.88
N GLY A 405 31.94 34.75 -6.07
CA GLY A 405 32.83 35.49 -5.20
C GLY A 405 32.44 35.24 -3.74
N GLY A 406 33.16 34.33 -2.97
CA GLY A 406 33.00 34.25 -1.52
C GLY A 406 33.63 33.00 -0.87
N ARG A 407 34.75 33.19 -0.19
CA ARG A 407 35.63 32.23 0.51
C ARG A 407 34.97 31.48 1.65
N GLY A 408 35.41 30.21 1.85
CA GLY A 408 35.34 29.53 3.15
C GLY A 408 35.87 28.08 3.07
N GLN A 409 37.00 27.85 3.69
CA GLN A 409 37.84 26.65 3.76
C GLN A 409 37.19 25.43 4.42
N GLY A 410 37.59 24.22 3.99
CA GLY A 410 37.51 23.01 4.76
C GLY A 410 37.36 21.73 3.94
N ALA A 411 38.38 21.39 3.10
CA ALA A 411 38.42 20.07 2.46
C ALA A 411 38.94 19.02 3.45
N GLY A 412 38.07 18.15 3.91
CA GLY A 412 38.43 16.85 4.49
C GLY A 412 38.13 15.77 3.49
N MET A 413 39.16 15.26 2.80
CA MET A 413 39.05 14.01 2.05
C MET A 413 38.76 12.87 3.04
N MET A 414 37.55 12.36 3.07
CA MET A 414 37.30 11.05 3.64
C MET A 414 37.47 10.01 2.52
N GLN A 415 38.59 9.32 2.62
CA GLN A 415 38.91 8.09 1.94
C GLN A 415 37.79 7.08 2.22
N GLY A 416 37.15 6.59 1.15
CA GLY A 416 36.13 5.53 1.26
C GLY A 416 36.77 4.25 1.81
N GLY A 417 36.66 4.04 3.10
CA GLY A 417 36.93 2.76 3.72
C GLY A 417 35.79 1.82 3.32
N ALA A 418 36.15 0.68 2.72
CA ALA A 418 35.24 -0.44 2.59
C ALA A 418 34.73 -0.80 3.99
N GLN A 419 33.44 -0.54 4.28
CA GLN A 419 32.80 -1.00 5.50
C GLN A 419 32.83 -2.53 5.44
N SER A 420 33.68 -3.15 6.27
CA SER A 420 33.65 -4.58 6.50
C SER A 420 32.27 -4.90 7.09
N SER A 421 31.45 -5.66 6.37
CA SER A 421 30.21 -6.20 6.91
C SER A 421 30.58 -7.13 8.07
N GLU A 422 30.32 -6.69 9.32
CA GLU A 422 30.53 -7.54 10.48
C GLU A 422 29.52 -8.68 10.41
N SER A 423 30.04 -9.91 10.35
CA SER A 423 29.21 -11.10 10.49
C SER A 423 29.35 -11.64 11.90
N LYS A 424 28.24 -12.02 12.52
CA LYS A 424 28.20 -12.65 13.83
C LYS A 424 27.56 -14.03 13.73
N THR A 425 28.28 -15.05 14.20
CA THR A 425 27.79 -16.42 14.23
C THR A 425 27.31 -16.75 15.65
N TYR A 426 26.15 -17.35 15.73
CA TYR A 426 25.55 -17.88 16.95
C TYR A 426 25.54 -19.40 16.85
N GLU A 427 26.21 -20.08 17.77
CA GLU A 427 26.33 -21.53 17.75
C GLU A 427 25.02 -22.23 18.12
N THR A 428 24.23 -21.59 19.00
CA THR A 428 22.94 -22.12 19.48
C THR A 428 21.85 -21.04 19.51
N ALA A 429 20.59 -21.47 19.58
CA ALA A 429 19.47 -20.57 19.81
C ALA A 429 19.61 -19.77 21.11
N GLN A 430 20.19 -20.40 22.17
CA GLN A 430 20.46 -19.70 23.44
C GLN A 430 21.45 -18.56 23.24
N ASP A 431 22.56 -18.76 22.50
CA ASP A 431 23.53 -17.68 22.24
C ASP A 431 22.89 -16.51 21.46
N TYR A 432 21.96 -16.82 20.55
CA TYR A 432 21.19 -15.79 19.86
C TYR A 432 20.31 -14.99 20.82
N ILE A 433 19.52 -15.66 21.66
CA ILE A 433 18.67 -15.01 22.66
C ILE A 433 19.48 -14.24 23.68
N ASP A 434 20.62 -14.78 24.16
CA ASP A 434 21.52 -14.09 25.08
C ASP A 434 22.06 -12.79 24.46
N SER A 435 22.30 -12.80 23.17
CA SER A 435 22.72 -11.59 22.46
C SER A 435 21.63 -10.52 22.37
N LEU A 436 20.35 -10.90 22.24
CA LEU A 436 19.22 -9.99 22.29
C LEU A 436 18.97 -9.45 23.69
N ASN A 437 19.32 -10.22 24.72
CA ASN A 437 19.22 -9.86 26.13
C ASN A 437 20.48 -9.15 26.69
N SER A 438 21.42 -8.73 25.83
CA SER A 438 22.74 -8.23 26.28
C SER A 438 22.70 -6.97 27.16
N ASP A 439 21.68 -6.15 27.00
CA ASP A 439 21.47 -4.90 27.74
C ASP A 439 20.26 -4.95 28.69
N GLY A 440 19.61 -6.11 28.80
CA GLY A 440 18.49 -6.35 29.72
C GLY A 440 17.73 -7.61 29.33
N THR A 441 17.16 -8.31 30.32
CA THR A 441 16.39 -9.52 30.07
C THR A 441 14.96 -9.17 29.69
N TRP A 442 14.67 -9.16 28.40
CA TRP A 442 13.33 -8.90 27.87
C TRP A 442 12.75 -10.10 27.10
N ILE A 443 13.55 -11.15 26.86
CA ILE A 443 13.13 -12.41 26.28
C ILE A 443 13.41 -13.54 27.26
N ALA A 444 12.37 -14.29 27.64
CA ALA A 444 12.48 -15.53 28.37
C ALA A 444 12.46 -16.70 27.37
N TYR A 445 13.54 -17.51 27.33
CA TYR A 445 13.69 -18.61 26.40
C TYR A 445 13.64 -19.97 27.11
N ASP A 446 12.87 -20.90 26.56
CA ASP A 446 12.81 -22.29 26.98
C ASP A 446 13.52 -23.16 25.94
N SER A 447 14.70 -23.65 26.28
CA SER A 447 15.51 -24.49 25.42
C SER A 447 14.95 -25.91 25.24
N GLN A 448 14.03 -26.36 26.08
CA GLN A 448 13.41 -27.70 25.94
C GLN A 448 12.33 -27.69 24.85
N THR A 449 11.60 -26.61 24.74
CA THR A 449 10.54 -26.44 23.72
C THR A 449 10.98 -25.62 22.53
N ASN A 450 12.19 -25.03 22.56
CA ASN A 450 12.69 -24.06 21.58
C ASN A 450 11.72 -22.89 21.37
N THR A 451 11.16 -22.34 22.46
CA THR A 451 10.21 -21.25 22.43
C THR A 451 10.62 -20.07 23.29
N ALA A 452 10.23 -18.89 22.90
CA ALA A 452 10.53 -17.65 23.59
C ALA A 452 9.25 -16.89 23.96
N LYS A 453 9.31 -16.14 25.06
CA LYS A 453 8.29 -15.17 25.49
C LYS A 453 8.91 -13.79 25.58
N ILE A 454 8.20 -12.79 25.08
CA ILE A 454 8.59 -11.38 25.10
C ILE A 454 7.83 -10.68 26.21
N THR A 455 8.50 -9.83 27.00
CA THR A 455 7.94 -9.17 28.20
C THR A 455 6.88 -8.14 27.86
N SER A 456 7.15 -7.29 26.87
CA SER A 456 6.23 -6.20 26.46
C SER A 456 6.51 -5.70 25.06
N ILE A 457 5.55 -4.98 24.46
CA ILE A 457 5.76 -4.27 23.19
C ILE A 457 6.83 -3.19 23.37
N GLU A 458 6.83 -2.50 24.51
CA GLU A 458 7.81 -1.46 24.83
C GLU A 458 9.25 -1.99 24.80
N ASP A 459 9.50 -3.14 25.43
CA ASP A 459 10.82 -3.75 25.43
C ASP A 459 11.24 -4.16 24.03
N PHE A 460 10.35 -4.79 23.26
CA PHE A 460 10.63 -5.12 21.87
C PHE A 460 10.98 -3.86 21.05
N VAL A 461 10.21 -2.79 21.17
CA VAL A 461 10.44 -1.54 20.44
C VAL A 461 11.78 -0.92 20.83
N LYS A 462 12.10 -0.83 22.12
CA LYS A 462 13.35 -0.24 22.60
C LYS A 462 14.61 -1.01 22.19
N HIS A 463 14.52 -2.35 22.04
CA HIS A 463 15.66 -3.19 21.68
C HIS A 463 15.79 -3.44 20.16
N CYS A 464 14.67 -3.42 19.42
CA CYS A 464 14.64 -3.86 18.02
C CYS A 464 14.25 -2.77 17.02
N LYS A 465 13.77 -1.61 17.48
CA LYS A 465 13.30 -0.54 16.60
C LYS A 465 13.90 0.82 16.97
N GLU A 466 13.83 1.72 16.00
CA GLU A 466 14.10 3.14 16.19
C GLU A 466 12.91 3.91 15.63
N ALA A 467 12.39 4.92 16.32
CA ALA A 467 11.37 5.79 15.78
C ALA A 467 12.04 6.79 14.81
N THR A 468 12.33 6.32 13.60
CA THR A 468 13.07 7.08 12.58
C THR A 468 12.26 8.20 11.97
N LYS A 469 10.91 8.11 11.99
CA LYS A 469 10.04 9.18 11.54
C LYS A 469 9.70 10.13 12.69
N PRO A 470 9.63 11.45 12.44
CA PRO A 470 9.19 12.42 13.45
C PRO A 470 7.69 12.25 13.75
N VAL A 471 7.17 13.01 14.72
CA VAL A 471 5.73 13.16 14.94
C VAL A 471 5.08 13.76 13.69
N GLY A 472 3.96 13.23 13.27
CA GLY A 472 3.42 13.42 11.93
C GLY A 472 4.21 12.56 10.92
N ALA A 473 4.26 11.25 11.16
CA ALA A 473 5.09 10.30 10.41
C ALA A 473 4.74 10.21 8.92
N PHE A 474 3.51 10.53 8.57
CA PHE A 474 2.94 10.46 7.21
C PHE A 474 2.32 11.80 6.77
N ASP A 475 1.65 12.52 7.67
CA ASP A 475 1.19 13.89 7.47
C ASP A 475 1.86 14.78 8.52
N SER A 476 2.82 15.58 8.14
CA SER A 476 3.56 16.42 9.07
C SER A 476 3.11 17.89 8.97
N VAL A 477 3.12 18.60 10.09
CA VAL A 477 2.73 20.03 10.15
C VAL A 477 3.48 20.95 9.18
N ASP A 478 4.59 20.49 8.60
CA ASP A 478 5.41 21.22 7.62
C ASP A 478 5.29 20.67 6.20
N LEU A 479 4.37 19.75 5.94
CA LEU A 479 4.14 19.09 4.63
C LEU A 479 5.38 18.39 4.06
N SER A 480 6.31 17.95 4.91
CA SER A 480 7.59 17.38 4.48
C SER A 480 7.54 15.89 4.17
N ARG A 481 6.39 15.24 4.33
CA ARG A 481 6.24 13.81 4.07
C ARG A 481 5.92 13.51 2.60
N GLY A 482 6.36 12.34 2.14
CA GLY A 482 6.03 11.86 0.80
C GLY A 482 4.53 11.66 0.59
N GLU A 483 3.83 11.31 1.67
CA GLU A 483 2.39 11.11 1.67
C GLU A 483 1.62 12.43 1.54
N ASN A 484 2.16 13.56 2.01
CA ASN A 484 1.62 14.88 1.68
C ASN A 484 1.62 15.13 0.16
N ASN A 485 2.70 14.73 -0.54
CA ASN A 485 2.75 14.81 -2.01
C ASN A 485 1.78 13.83 -2.68
N LEU A 486 1.54 12.65 -2.08
CA LEU A 486 0.55 11.70 -2.59
C LEU A 486 -0.85 12.31 -2.62
N PHE A 487 -1.19 13.18 -1.67
CA PHE A 487 -2.48 13.87 -1.61
C PHE A 487 -2.50 15.25 -2.26
N GLY A 488 -1.45 15.66 -2.96
CA GLY A 488 -1.49 16.81 -3.85
C GLY A 488 -2.66 16.73 -4.85
N ASN A 489 -3.17 17.87 -5.33
CA ASN A 489 -4.42 17.95 -6.10
C ASN A 489 -4.28 18.58 -7.49
N GLY A 490 -3.05 18.69 -8.01
CA GLY A 490 -2.78 19.35 -9.29
C GLY A 490 -2.54 20.85 -9.17
N GLN A 491 -3.13 21.54 -8.19
CA GLN A 491 -2.85 22.96 -7.87
C GLN A 491 -1.78 23.08 -6.79
N SER A 492 -1.82 22.19 -5.81
CA SER A 492 -0.82 22.07 -4.74
C SER A 492 -0.11 20.73 -4.85
N THR A 493 1.22 20.77 -4.75
CA THR A 493 2.05 19.55 -4.83
C THR A 493 2.04 18.73 -3.55
N ALA A 494 1.67 19.33 -2.42
CA ALA A 494 1.55 18.68 -1.13
C ALA A 494 0.37 19.29 -0.36
N LEU A 495 -0.41 18.46 0.31
CA LEU A 495 -1.56 18.85 1.12
C LEU A 495 -1.61 17.99 2.39
N HIS A 496 -2.18 18.57 3.45
CA HIS A 496 -2.59 17.81 4.62
C HIS A 496 -3.81 16.94 4.30
N PHE A 497 -3.83 15.75 4.88
CA PHE A 497 -4.90 14.78 4.63
C PHE A 497 -5.40 14.08 5.91
N ASP A 498 -4.67 14.21 7.03
CA ASP A 498 -5.00 13.57 8.30
C ASP A 498 -6.05 14.41 9.06
N SER A 499 -7.30 14.00 8.97
CA SER A 499 -8.42 14.65 9.65
C SER A 499 -8.39 14.45 11.17
N VAL A 500 -7.74 13.40 11.66
CA VAL A 500 -7.59 13.11 13.09
C VAL A 500 -6.57 14.05 13.69
N GLU A 501 -5.39 14.19 13.08
CA GLU A 501 -4.37 15.17 13.51
C GLU A 501 -4.93 16.58 13.50
N SER A 502 -5.65 17.00 12.43
CA SER A 502 -6.34 18.28 12.35
C SER A 502 -7.26 18.53 13.55
N SER A 503 -8.05 17.51 13.90
CA SER A 503 -8.97 17.59 15.05
C SER A 503 -8.21 17.70 16.38
N LEU A 504 -7.10 16.99 16.54
CA LEU A 504 -6.25 17.04 17.72
C LEU A 504 -5.60 18.42 17.88
N LEU A 505 -5.07 19.00 16.79
CA LEU A 505 -4.46 20.33 16.79
C LEU A 505 -5.45 21.40 17.25
N SER A 506 -6.66 21.39 16.70
CA SER A 506 -7.72 22.34 17.04
C SER A 506 -8.24 22.14 18.47
N LYS A 507 -8.56 20.91 18.86
CA LYS A 507 -9.12 20.58 20.17
C LYS A 507 -8.16 20.88 21.33
N ASN A 508 -6.86 20.66 21.13
CA ASN A 508 -5.85 20.77 22.16
C ASN A 508 -4.97 22.04 22.05
N GLU A 509 -5.36 23.03 21.24
CA GLU A 509 -4.64 24.29 21.03
C GLU A 509 -4.20 24.94 22.36
N SER A 510 -5.10 25.01 23.35
CA SER A 510 -4.81 25.61 24.66
C SER A 510 -3.70 24.89 25.43
N ASN A 511 -3.44 23.62 25.13
CA ASN A 511 -2.35 22.85 25.70
C ASN A 511 -1.06 23.04 24.88
N TYR A 512 -1.16 22.97 23.55
CA TYR A 512 -0.01 23.08 22.66
C TYR A 512 0.57 24.49 22.65
N SER A 513 -0.25 25.53 22.77
CA SER A 513 0.19 26.93 22.84
C SER A 513 1.08 27.30 24.03
N LYS A 514 1.28 26.37 24.97
CA LYS A 514 2.25 26.54 26.07
C LYS A 514 3.69 26.27 25.64
N TYR A 515 3.89 25.65 24.51
CA TYR A 515 5.19 25.30 23.97
C TYR A 515 5.70 26.36 23.00
N SER A 516 7.01 26.59 23.00
CA SER A 516 7.63 27.65 22.19
C SER A 516 7.70 27.36 20.71
N ASP A 517 7.54 26.12 20.32
CA ASP A 517 7.54 25.61 18.93
C ASP A 517 6.13 25.42 18.37
N TRP A 518 5.09 25.85 19.09
CA TRP A 518 3.72 25.87 18.60
C TRP A 518 3.46 27.08 17.68
N ASP A 519 2.78 26.82 16.57
CA ASP A 519 2.24 27.86 15.69
C ASP A 519 0.76 27.57 15.42
N SER A 520 -0.11 28.55 15.72
CA SER A 520 -1.56 28.42 15.50
C SER A 520 -1.95 28.30 14.03
N SER A 521 -1.06 28.66 13.11
CA SER A 521 -1.28 28.48 11.66
C SER A 521 -1.38 27.02 11.25
N TYR A 522 -0.85 26.09 12.03
CA TYR A 522 -1.01 24.65 11.76
C TYR A 522 -2.49 24.25 11.67
N ILE A 523 -3.35 24.78 12.56
CA ILE A 523 -4.79 24.50 12.55
C ILE A 523 -5.41 24.91 11.23
N THR A 524 -5.18 26.15 10.80
CA THR A 524 -5.78 26.66 9.56
C THR A 524 -5.22 26.00 8.32
N SER A 525 -3.94 25.60 8.32
CA SER A 525 -3.33 24.85 7.22
C SER A 525 -4.04 23.51 7.00
N PHE A 526 -4.18 22.70 8.06
CA PHE A 526 -4.93 21.44 7.97
C PHE A 526 -6.39 21.64 7.57
N GLU A 527 -7.09 22.58 8.20
CA GLU A 527 -8.51 22.82 7.92
C GLU A 527 -8.76 23.26 6.48
N ASP A 528 -7.87 24.04 5.88
CA ASP A 528 -8.01 24.53 4.51
C ASP A 528 -7.67 23.43 3.49
N ASP A 529 -6.61 22.66 3.73
CA ASP A 529 -6.20 21.54 2.88
C ASP A 529 -7.27 20.44 2.86
N LEU A 530 -7.86 20.11 4.01
CA LEU A 530 -8.95 19.12 4.10
C LEU A 530 -10.24 19.51 3.36
N LYS A 531 -10.43 20.79 3.03
CA LYS A 531 -11.55 21.28 2.22
C LYS A 531 -11.25 21.28 0.72
N SER A 532 -10.02 20.99 0.34
CA SER A 532 -9.61 21.02 -1.06
C SER A 532 -10.23 19.86 -1.86
N GLU A 533 -10.49 20.13 -3.12
CA GLU A 533 -10.92 19.15 -4.11
C GLU A 533 -9.83 18.96 -5.16
N ASP A 534 -9.80 17.80 -5.79
CA ASP A 534 -8.89 17.52 -6.90
C ASP A 534 -9.48 17.94 -8.26
N SER A 535 -8.78 17.62 -9.35
CA SER A 535 -9.18 17.97 -10.73
C SER A 535 -10.49 17.32 -11.18
N VAL A 536 -10.93 16.27 -10.50
CA VAL A 536 -12.22 15.58 -10.77
C VAL A 536 -13.35 16.14 -9.90
N GLY A 537 -13.01 16.98 -8.91
CA GLY A 537 -13.96 17.55 -7.94
C GLY A 537 -14.22 16.62 -6.76
N THR A 538 -13.28 15.74 -6.45
CA THR A 538 -13.36 14.84 -5.30
C THR A 538 -12.68 15.47 -4.09
N ASP A 539 -13.39 15.52 -2.95
CA ASP A 539 -12.88 16.06 -1.70
C ASP A 539 -11.78 15.18 -1.09
N MET A 540 -10.96 15.78 -0.19
CA MET A 540 -9.82 15.12 0.43
C MET A 540 -10.23 13.86 1.19
N GLN A 541 -11.29 13.88 1.99
CA GLN A 541 -11.73 12.72 2.77
C GLN A 541 -12.12 11.54 1.88
N THR A 542 -12.78 11.80 0.77
CA THR A 542 -13.13 10.77 -0.22
C THR A 542 -11.87 10.17 -0.85
N ARG A 543 -10.87 10.99 -1.21
CA ARG A 543 -9.58 10.53 -1.74
C ARG A 543 -8.81 9.67 -0.73
N VAL A 544 -8.80 10.05 0.54
CA VAL A 544 -8.23 9.25 1.64
C VAL A 544 -8.95 7.92 1.77
N ASN A 545 -10.28 7.93 1.75
CA ASN A 545 -11.10 6.71 1.79
C ASN A 545 -10.82 5.78 0.61
N MET A 546 -10.65 6.31 -0.61
CA MET A 546 -10.30 5.53 -1.79
C MET A 546 -8.94 4.86 -1.66
N TYR A 547 -8.02 5.45 -0.88
CA TYR A 547 -6.66 4.94 -0.65
C TYR A 547 -6.50 4.18 0.67
N ASN A 548 -7.62 3.75 1.25
CA ASN A 548 -7.65 2.99 2.49
C ASN A 548 -8.35 1.63 2.31
N PRO A 549 -7.64 0.50 2.30
CA PRO A 549 -8.28 -0.82 2.21
C PRO A 549 -9.29 -1.06 3.34
N MET A 550 -9.02 -0.55 4.56
CA MET A 550 -9.91 -0.70 5.72
C MET A 550 -11.28 -0.05 5.51
N TYR A 551 -11.36 1.00 4.67
CA TYR A 551 -12.61 1.65 4.31
C TYR A 551 -13.63 0.68 3.71
N TYR A 552 -13.17 -0.30 2.94
CA TYR A 552 -13.99 -1.31 2.28
C TYR A 552 -14.19 -2.57 3.12
N LEU A 553 -13.25 -2.85 4.04
CA LEU A 553 -13.16 -4.11 4.78
C LEU A 553 -13.76 -4.05 6.18
N SER A 554 -13.90 -2.88 6.78
CA SER A 554 -14.41 -2.73 8.16
C SER A 554 -15.73 -2.00 8.20
N SER A 555 -16.70 -2.56 8.95
CA SER A 555 -18.01 -1.95 9.18
C SER A 555 -17.97 -0.63 9.98
N TYR A 556 -16.82 -0.25 10.47
CA TYR A 556 -16.56 1.08 11.03
C TYR A 556 -16.75 2.19 9.98
N TYR A 557 -16.40 1.90 8.73
CA TYR A 557 -16.48 2.84 7.62
C TYR A 557 -17.77 2.69 6.81
N SER A 558 -18.21 3.80 6.21
CA SER A 558 -19.40 3.82 5.36
C SER A 558 -19.22 3.06 4.03
N GLY A 559 -17.98 2.79 3.62
CA GLY A 559 -17.63 2.03 2.41
C GLY A 559 -17.62 0.53 2.60
N TYR A 560 -17.95 0.00 3.77
CA TYR A 560 -17.99 -1.44 3.99
C TYR A 560 -18.92 -2.13 3.00
N ASN A 561 -18.42 -3.20 2.34
CA ASN A 561 -19.15 -3.97 1.33
C ASN A 561 -19.58 -3.19 0.06
N THR A 562 -18.90 -2.08 -0.28
CA THR A 562 -19.20 -1.31 -1.50
C THR A 562 -18.26 -1.65 -2.67
N SER A 563 -17.44 -2.68 -2.53
CA SER A 563 -16.48 -3.13 -3.55
C SER A 563 -16.46 -4.66 -3.65
N LYS A 564 -15.82 -5.19 -4.69
CA LYS A 564 -15.47 -6.61 -4.81
C LYS A 564 -14.07 -6.83 -4.23
N VAL A 565 -14.00 -7.52 -3.11
CA VAL A 565 -12.75 -7.83 -2.42
C VAL A 565 -12.14 -9.11 -3.00
N ALA A 566 -10.82 -9.10 -3.20
CA ALA A 566 -10.08 -10.27 -3.66
C ALA A 566 -10.21 -11.45 -2.68
N LYS A 567 -10.22 -12.67 -3.22
CA LYS A 567 -10.40 -13.90 -2.42
C LYS A 567 -9.14 -14.32 -1.69
N TYR A 568 -7.97 -14.03 -2.26
CA TYR A 568 -6.68 -14.57 -1.81
C TYR A 568 -5.74 -13.43 -1.41
N TRP A 569 -5.22 -13.51 -0.20
CA TRP A 569 -4.33 -12.50 0.34
C TRP A 569 -3.08 -13.12 0.93
N ARG A 570 -1.94 -12.52 0.62
CA ARG A 570 -0.68 -12.88 1.25
C ARG A 570 0.02 -11.61 1.71
N ILE A 571 0.24 -11.49 3.01
CA ILE A 571 0.86 -10.31 3.62
C ILE A 571 2.12 -10.75 4.36
N ARG A 572 3.23 -10.12 4.06
CA ARG A 572 4.52 -10.36 4.74
C ARG A 572 5.13 -9.05 5.18
N THR A 573 5.58 -8.99 6.42
CA THR A 573 6.21 -7.78 6.95
C THR A 573 7.47 -8.10 7.74
N GLY A 574 8.53 -7.33 7.51
CA GLY A 574 9.72 -7.37 8.34
C GLY A 574 9.41 -6.75 9.70
N ILE A 575 9.53 -7.52 10.78
CA ILE A 575 9.07 -7.04 12.09
C ILE A 575 9.92 -5.89 12.65
N ASN A 576 11.17 -5.78 12.18
CA ASN A 576 12.08 -4.69 12.58
C ASN A 576 11.89 -3.41 11.76
N GLN A 577 10.97 -3.39 10.78
CA GLN A 577 10.71 -2.18 9.99
C GLN A 577 10.25 -1.01 10.88
N THR A 578 10.58 0.21 10.43
CA THR A 578 10.18 1.46 11.07
C THR A 578 9.45 2.41 10.12
N ASP A 579 9.11 1.94 8.91
CA ASP A 579 8.42 2.70 7.90
C ASP A 579 6.91 2.79 8.14
N THR A 580 6.32 1.74 8.72
CA THR A 580 4.93 1.72 9.16
C THR A 580 4.80 0.96 10.48
N ALA A 581 3.66 1.11 11.15
CA ALA A 581 3.34 0.40 12.37
C ALA A 581 2.87 -1.02 12.09
N LEU A 582 3.34 -2.00 12.87
CA LEU A 582 2.87 -3.40 12.79
C LEU A 582 1.33 -3.49 12.92
N THR A 583 0.73 -2.58 13.64
CA THR A 583 -0.73 -2.51 13.85
C THR A 583 -1.50 -2.26 12.57
N VAL A 584 -0.94 -1.52 11.60
CA VAL A 584 -1.58 -1.27 10.30
C VAL A 584 -1.76 -2.58 9.54
N GLU A 585 -0.71 -3.38 9.44
CA GLU A 585 -0.74 -4.66 8.73
C GLU A 585 -1.55 -5.74 9.48
N THR A 586 -1.49 -5.69 10.82
CA THR A 586 -2.27 -6.60 11.65
C THR A 586 -3.77 -6.29 11.58
N ASN A 587 -4.15 -5.01 11.55
CA ASN A 587 -5.55 -4.60 11.37
C ASN A 587 -6.08 -5.02 10.00
N LEU A 588 -5.27 -4.86 8.94
CA LEU A 588 -5.61 -5.34 7.60
C LEU A 588 -5.83 -6.86 7.59
N LYS A 589 -4.90 -7.64 8.18
CA LYS A 589 -5.07 -9.09 8.37
C LYS A 589 -6.39 -9.44 9.05
N LEU A 590 -6.68 -8.78 10.18
CA LEU A 590 -7.87 -9.06 10.98
C LEU A 590 -9.16 -8.70 10.23
N ALA A 591 -9.18 -7.56 9.56
CA ALA A 591 -10.31 -7.14 8.75
C ALA A 591 -10.59 -8.14 7.62
N LEU A 592 -9.55 -8.58 6.90
CA LEU A 592 -9.67 -9.58 5.84
C LEU A 592 -10.18 -10.94 6.36
N LYS A 593 -9.67 -11.40 7.51
CA LYS A 593 -10.15 -12.66 8.13
C LYS A 593 -11.58 -12.61 8.62
N ASN A 594 -12.08 -11.42 8.92
CA ASN A 594 -13.46 -11.20 9.35
C ASN A 594 -14.40 -10.82 8.18
N TYR A 595 -13.88 -10.71 6.94
CA TYR A 595 -14.66 -10.28 5.78
C TYR A 595 -15.25 -11.47 5.02
N ASP A 596 -16.55 -11.43 4.77
CA ASP A 596 -17.23 -12.47 3.99
C ASP A 596 -16.74 -12.46 2.53
N GLY A 597 -16.36 -13.63 2.01
CA GLY A 597 -15.88 -13.77 0.62
C GLY A 597 -14.35 -13.79 0.47
N VAL A 598 -13.58 -13.46 1.50
CA VAL A 598 -12.14 -13.76 1.56
C VAL A 598 -11.96 -15.24 1.89
N GLU A 599 -11.29 -15.96 0.99
CA GLU A 599 -11.11 -17.42 1.12
C GLU A 599 -9.81 -17.78 1.86
N SER A 600 -8.77 -16.96 1.69
CA SER A 600 -7.45 -17.21 2.31
C SER A 600 -6.73 -15.92 2.68
N VAL A 601 -6.15 -15.90 3.89
CA VAL A 601 -5.24 -14.84 4.35
C VAL A 601 -4.00 -15.50 4.93
N ASP A 602 -2.91 -15.49 4.16
CA ASP A 602 -1.58 -15.96 4.57
C ASP A 602 -0.76 -14.77 5.08
N PHE A 603 -0.70 -14.61 6.39
CA PHE A 603 -0.01 -13.51 7.08
C PHE A 603 1.19 -14.02 7.87
N ALA A 604 2.32 -13.35 7.75
CA ALA A 604 3.43 -13.54 8.68
C ALA A 604 4.26 -12.27 8.87
N THR A 605 4.65 -12.05 10.12
CA THR A 605 5.73 -11.15 10.49
C THR A 605 7.05 -11.91 10.44
N VAL A 606 8.11 -11.29 9.93
CA VAL A 606 9.40 -11.95 9.70
C VAL A 606 10.46 -11.36 10.62
N TRP A 607 10.89 -12.16 11.60
CA TRP A 607 11.85 -11.75 12.63
C TRP A 607 13.20 -11.35 12.03
N GLY A 608 13.75 -10.25 12.55
CA GLY A 608 15.06 -9.73 12.15
C GLY A 608 15.11 -9.09 10.76
N LYS A 609 13.99 -8.99 10.07
CA LYS A 609 13.92 -8.32 8.76
C LYS A 609 13.47 -6.87 8.89
N PRO A 610 14.13 -5.95 8.17
CA PRO A 610 13.69 -4.55 8.05
C PRO A 610 12.57 -4.42 7.01
N HIS A 611 12.32 -3.20 6.55
CA HIS A 611 11.40 -2.87 5.45
C HIS A 611 11.93 -3.43 4.12
N THR A 612 11.45 -4.59 3.72
CA THR A 612 11.91 -5.33 2.53
C THR A 612 10.85 -6.35 2.09
N THR A 613 11.09 -7.04 0.96
CA THR A 613 10.34 -8.24 0.57
C THR A 613 10.65 -9.38 1.52
N ALA A 614 10.15 -9.25 2.76
CA ALA A 614 10.46 -10.16 3.85
C ALA A 614 9.81 -11.53 3.63
N GLU A 615 10.59 -12.61 3.74
CA GLU A 615 10.10 -13.97 3.71
C GLU A 615 10.67 -14.75 4.89
N ARG A 616 9.89 -15.68 5.45
CA ARG A 616 10.35 -16.57 6.52
C ARG A 616 11.44 -17.51 6.03
N THR A 617 11.22 -18.08 4.84
CA THR A 617 12.15 -19.01 4.16
C THR A 617 12.04 -18.82 2.65
N GLY A 618 13.03 -19.29 1.88
CA GLY A 618 13.02 -19.18 0.43
C GLY A 618 13.26 -17.74 -0.08
N ASN A 619 12.77 -17.46 -1.26
CA ASN A 619 12.80 -16.12 -1.86
C ASN A 619 11.39 -15.64 -2.24
N SER A 620 11.24 -14.34 -2.42
CA SER A 620 9.94 -13.71 -2.66
C SER A 620 9.25 -14.19 -3.93
N THR A 621 10.00 -14.39 -5.02
CA THR A 621 9.43 -14.80 -6.31
C THR A 621 8.91 -16.24 -6.28
N ASP A 622 9.72 -17.18 -5.80
CA ASP A 622 9.31 -18.60 -5.73
C ASP A 622 8.14 -18.80 -4.75
N ASN A 623 8.16 -18.07 -3.63
CA ASN A 623 7.09 -18.12 -2.64
C ASN A 623 5.78 -17.51 -3.19
N PHE A 624 5.87 -16.43 -3.97
CA PHE A 624 4.71 -15.87 -4.64
C PHE A 624 4.11 -16.85 -5.66
N ILE A 625 4.95 -17.46 -6.53
CA ILE A 625 4.50 -18.46 -7.52
C ILE A 625 3.85 -19.64 -6.80
N SER A 626 4.48 -20.18 -5.75
CA SER A 626 3.92 -21.28 -4.98
C SER A 626 2.57 -20.93 -4.35
N TRP A 627 2.43 -19.72 -3.83
CA TRP A 627 1.17 -19.23 -3.25
C TRP A 627 0.06 -19.09 -4.31
N VAL A 628 0.37 -18.53 -5.50
CA VAL A 628 -0.61 -18.43 -6.60
C VAL A 628 -1.06 -19.83 -7.02
N ASP A 629 -0.13 -20.79 -7.18
CA ASP A 629 -0.46 -22.18 -7.50
C ASP A 629 -1.35 -22.84 -6.42
N GLU A 630 -1.13 -22.53 -5.15
CA GLU A 630 -1.96 -23.03 -4.03
C GLU A 630 -3.36 -22.44 -4.06
N CYS A 631 -3.51 -21.15 -4.37
CA CYS A 631 -4.82 -20.49 -4.49
C CYS A 631 -5.68 -21.05 -5.64
N LEU A 632 -5.06 -21.61 -6.66
CA LEU A 632 -5.74 -22.06 -7.88
C LEU A 632 -5.97 -23.59 -7.95
N LYS A 633 -5.56 -24.33 -6.93
CA LYS A 633 -5.84 -25.77 -6.78
C LYS A 633 -7.23 -26.01 -6.23
#